data_652c72d9cf7cf74a596a94ddc7e50f24
#
_entry.id   652c72d9cf7cf74a596a94ddc7e50f24
#
_cell.length_a   1.000
_cell.length_b   1.000
_cell.length_c   1.000
_cell.angle_alpha   90.00
_cell.angle_beta   90.00
_cell.angle_gamma   90.00
#
_symmetry.space_group_name_H-M   'P 1'
#
loop_
_entity.id
_entity.type
_entity.pdbx_description
1 polymer ?
#
loop_
_entity_poly.entity_id
_entity_poly.type
_entity_poly.pdbx_seq_one_letter_code
_entity_poly.pdbx_strand_id
1 'polypeptide(L)'
;MTYLYYKTSTLTSNVKPNEKTINQWTHLANKSNWRITQLPNGFYQTEYKDIENDGKWCDVTRRETIESAEAAIDGSIDHFSKKLEATKGPKVVKTFK
;
A
#
# COMPACT_ATOMS: atom_id res chain seq x y z
N MET A 1 -8.64 9.11 33.96
CA MET A 1 -8.57 8.99 33.24
C MET A 1 -8.19 8.81 32.91
N THR A 2 -8.24 9.25 32.96
CA THR A 2 -8.07 9.19 32.21
C THR A 2 -7.60 9.38 31.80
N TYR A 3 -7.40 9.82 31.64
CA TYR A 3 -7.14 10.04 30.80
C TYR A 3 -6.58 10.18 30.34
N LEU A 4 -6.43 10.40 30.51
CA LEU A 4 -6.08 10.54 29.69
C LEU A 4 -5.45 10.28 29.32
N TYR A 5 -5.44 10.43 29.20
CA TYR A 5 -5.10 10.18 28.32
C TYR A 5 -4.86 10.18 27.74
N TYR A 6 -4.79 10.38 27.55
CA TYR A 6 -4.74 10.38 26.64
C TYR A 6 -4.57 10.79 26.09
N LYS A 7 -4.86 11.03 26.01
CA LYS A 7 -4.84 11.57 25.11
C LYS A 7 -3.88 11.85 24.68
N THR A 8 -3.52 12.12 24.75
CA THR A 8 -2.57 12.41 24.21
C THR A 8 -1.75 11.73 23.29
N SER A 9 -1.01 11.09 23.32
CA SER A 9 -0.26 10.33 22.45
C SER A 9 -0.84 10.18 21.12
N THR A 10 -1.91 10.38 21.06
CA THR A 10 -2.63 10.28 19.85
C THR A 10 -2.27 11.35 18.87
N LEU A 11 -1.46 12.27 19.26
CA LEU A 11 -1.17 13.40 18.40
C LEU A 11 -0.56 12.98 17.08
N THR A 12 0.44 12.11 17.11
CA THR A 12 1.10 11.73 15.86
C THR A 12 0.21 10.89 14.99
N SER A 13 -0.67 10.13 15.59
CA SER A 13 -1.53 9.27 14.80
C SER A 13 -2.58 10.06 14.03
N ASN A 14 -2.75 11.32 14.36
CA ASN A 14 -3.73 12.16 13.66
C ASN A 14 -3.12 12.93 12.51
N VAL A 15 -1.83 12.79 12.29
CA VAL A 15 -1.18 13.48 11.19
C VAL A 15 -1.51 12.73 9.91
N LYS A 16 -2.14 13.43 8.98
CA LYS A 16 -2.48 12.83 7.69
C LYS A 16 -1.31 12.92 6.74
N PRO A 17 -1.11 11.90 5.89
CA PRO A 17 -0.12 11.98 4.84
C PRO A 17 -0.44 13.13 3.90
N ASN A 18 0.59 13.69 3.27
CA ASN A 18 0.35 14.74 2.30
C ASN A 18 -0.27 14.16 1.03
N GLU A 19 -0.72 15.04 0.15
CA GLU A 19 -1.40 14.64 -1.08
C GLU A 19 -0.51 13.77 -1.96
N LYS A 20 0.77 14.06 -2.01
CA LYS A 20 1.71 13.30 -2.81
C LYS A 20 1.78 11.85 -2.34
N THR A 21 1.83 11.64 -1.03
CA THR A 21 1.86 10.30 -0.46
C THR A 21 0.58 9.54 -0.76
N ILE A 22 -0.57 10.21 -0.62
CA ILE A 22 -1.86 9.59 -0.92
C ILE A 22 -1.96 9.22 -2.38
N ASN A 23 -1.49 10.07 -3.28
CA ASN A 23 -1.49 9.77 -4.70
C ASN A 23 -0.60 8.56 -5.00
N GLN A 24 0.54 8.44 -4.33
CA GLN A 24 1.42 7.30 -4.50
C GLN A 24 0.75 6.01 -4.03
N TRP A 25 0.12 6.04 -2.86
CA TRP A 25 -0.57 4.85 -2.34
C TRP A 25 -1.73 4.44 -3.25
N THR A 26 -2.47 5.42 -3.78
CA THR A 26 -3.55 5.16 -4.72
C THR A 26 -3.02 4.48 -5.98
N HIS A 27 -1.90 4.96 -6.47
CA HIS A 27 -1.24 4.38 -7.64
C HIS A 27 -0.82 2.94 -7.36
N LEU A 28 -0.20 2.69 -6.21
CA LEU A 28 0.30 1.37 -5.85
C LEU A 28 -0.81 0.39 -5.48
N ALA A 29 -1.99 0.90 -5.12
CA ALA A 29 -3.13 0.04 -4.83
C ALA A 29 -3.85 -0.42 -6.09
N ASN A 30 -3.43 0.04 -7.26
CA ASN A 30 -4.05 -0.31 -8.54
C ASN A 30 -3.19 -1.36 -9.25
N LYS A 31 -3.75 -2.56 -9.41
CA LYS A 31 -3.01 -3.69 -9.97
C LYS A 31 -2.50 -3.41 -11.39
N SER A 32 -3.16 -2.55 -12.15
CA SER A 32 -2.73 -2.23 -13.50
C SER A 32 -1.38 -1.50 -13.54
N ASN A 33 -0.92 -1.00 -12.40
CA ASN A 33 0.38 -0.33 -12.30
C ASN A 33 1.50 -1.30 -11.90
N TRP A 34 1.20 -2.58 -11.86
CA TRP A 34 2.17 -3.62 -11.53
C TRP A 34 2.34 -4.57 -12.72
N ARG A 35 3.48 -5.23 -12.75
CA ARG A 35 3.72 -6.27 -13.75
C ARG A 35 4.69 -7.30 -13.20
N ILE A 36 4.78 -8.44 -13.89
CA ILE A 36 5.72 -9.50 -13.56
C ILE A 36 6.65 -9.68 -14.77
N THR A 37 7.95 -9.66 -14.51
CA THR A 37 8.96 -9.84 -15.54
C THR A 37 9.73 -11.12 -15.25
N GLN A 38 9.84 -12.02 -16.23
CA GLN A 38 10.65 -13.20 -16.03
C GLN A 38 12.11 -12.85 -16.31
N LEU A 39 12.97 -13.17 -15.36
CA LEU A 39 14.39 -12.89 -15.46
C LEU A 39 15.10 -14.04 -16.20
N PRO A 40 16.30 -13.80 -16.73
CA PRO A 40 17.05 -14.85 -17.44
C PRO A 40 17.32 -16.09 -16.60
N ASN A 41 17.37 -15.95 -15.26
CA ASN A 41 17.59 -17.09 -14.37
C ASN A 41 16.30 -17.87 -14.09
N GLY A 42 15.17 -17.49 -14.70
CA GLY A 42 13.90 -18.17 -14.51
C GLY A 42 13.04 -17.64 -13.41
N PHE A 43 13.54 -16.73 -12.60
CA PHE A 43 12.74 -16.12 -11.53
C PHE A 43 11.78 -15.09 -12.09
N TYR A 44 10.73 -14.82 -11.34
CA TYR A 44 9.71 -13.85 -11.72
C TYR A 44 9.82 -12.63 -10.79
N GLN A 45 10.08 -11.48 -11.38
CA GLN A 45 10.27 -10.24 -10.65
C GLN A 45 9.00 -9.41 -10.69
N THR A 46 8.52 -8.99 -9.51
CA THR A 46 7.38 -8.07 -9.45
C THR A 46 7.90 -6.65 -9.56
N GLU A 47 7.18 -5.84 -10.33
CA GLU A 47 7.59 -4.47 -10.59
C GLU A 47 6.38 -3.56 -10.58
N TYR A 48 6.55 -2.31 -10.13
CA TYR A 48 5.51 -1.32 -10.23
C TYR A 48 6.01 -0.13 -11.03
N LYS A 49 5.05 0.60 -11.61
CA LYS A 49 5.34 1.77 -12.41
C LYS A 49 5.48 2.98 -11.49
N ASP A 50 6.63 3.63 -11.54
CA ASP A 50 6.93 4.77 -10.65
C ASP A 50 6.41 6.06 -11.27
N ILE A 51 5.43 6.68 -10.63
CA ILE A 51 4.83 7.91 -11.16
C ILE A 51 5.75 9.11 -11.06
N GLU A 52 6.73 9.06 -10.16
CA GLU A 52 7.64 10.19 -9.97
C GLU A 52 8.87 10.10 -10.84
N ASN A 53 9.03 9.00 -11.54
CA ASN A 53 10.24 8.74 -12.31
C ASN A 53 9.89 8.44 -13.75
N ASP A 54 8.98 9.23 -14.31
CA ASP A 54 8.55 9.14 -15.71
C ASP A 54 8.02 7.76 -16.10
N GLY A 55 7.39 7.08 -15.16
CA GLY A 55 6.79 5.79 -15.43
C GLY A 55 7.79 4.66 -15.57
N LYS A 56 9.00 4.83 -15.04
CA LYS A 56 9.96 3.73 -15.02
C LYS A 56 9.48 2.63 -14.09
N TRP A 57 9.84 1.41 -14.42
CA TRP A 57 9.46 0.25 -13.62
C TRP A 57 10.50 0.00 -12.54
N CYS A 58 10.01 -0.17 -11.30
CA CYS A 58 10.85 -0.43 -10.14
C CYS A 58 10.60 -1.84 -9.64
N ASP A 59 11.66 -2.61 -9.41
CA ASP A 59 11.52 -3.97 -8.90
C ASP A 59 11.26 -3.97 -7.39
N VAL A 60 10.50 -4.96 -6.95
CA VAL A 60 10.13 -5.09 -5.54
C VAL A 60 10.57 -6.43 -4.98
N THR A 61 10.13 -7.53 -5.59
CA THR A 61 10.48 -8.88 -5.10
C THR A 61 10.78 -9.80 -6.27
N ARG A 62 11.43 -10.93 -5.94
CA ARG A 62 11.66 -12.01 -6.90
C ARG A 62 11.09 -13.28 -6.32
N ARG A 63 10.37 -14.02 -7.17
CA ARG A 63 9.72 -15.27 -6.77
C ARG A 63 10.01 -16.35 -7.78
N GLU A 64 9.85 -17.61 -7.36
CA GLU A 64 10.17 -18.73 -8.23
C GLU A 64 9.04 -19.09 -9.18
N THR A 65 7.81 -18.68 -8.88
CA THR A 65 6.65 -18.99 -9.71
C THR A 65 5.84 -17.75 -9.99
N ILE A 66 5.07 -17.78 -11.09
CA ILE A 66 4.16 -16.68 -11.42
C ILE A 66 3.10 -16.51 -10.34
N GLU A 67 2.57 -17.63 -9.83
CA GLU A 67 1.55 -17.58 -8.80
C GLU A 67 2.04 -16.90 -7.54
N SER A 68 3.28 -17.21 -7.14
CA SER A 68 3.88 -16.58 -5.97
C SER A 68 4.13 -15.10 -6.21
N ALA A 69 4.55 -14.73 -7.42
CA ALA A 69 4.78 -13.34 -7.77
C ALA A 69 3.46 -12.56 -7.76
N GLU A 70 2.41 -13.14 -8.33
CA GLU A 70 1.11 -12.47 -8.32
C GLU A 70 0.57 -12.32 -6.90
N ALA A 71 0.76 -13.34 -6.06
CA ALA A 71 0.35 -13.24 -4.65
C ALA A 71 1.08 -12.11 -3.94
N ALA A 72 2.37 -11.90 -4.26
CA ALA A 72 3.14 -10.82 -3.67
C ALA A 72 2.58 -9.46 -4.10
N ILE A 73 2.19 -9.32 -5.37
CA ILE A 73 1.57 -8.10 -5.87
C ILE A 73 0.24 -7.85 -5.15
N ASP A 74 -0.60 -8.89 -5.05
CA ASP A 74 -1.90 -8.76 -4.39
C ASP A 74 -1.73 -8.37 -2.93
N GLY A 75 -0.72 -8.89 -2.26
CA GLY A 75 -0.42 -8.51 -0.88
C GLY A 75 -0.01 -7.05 -0.77
N SER A 76 0.78 -6.55 -1.72
CA SER A 76 1.17 -5.13 -1.74
C SER A 76 -0.04 -4.24 -1.99
N ILE A 77 -0.91 -4.63 -2.92
CA ILE A 77 -2.12 -3.87 -3.21
C ILE A 77 -3.01 -3.78 -1.98
N ASP A 78 -3.20 -4.90 -1.29
CA ASP A 78 -4.00 -4.94 -0.08
C ASP A 78 -3.39 -4.02 0.99
N HIS A 79 -2.08 -4.05 1.14
CA HIS A 79 -1.37 -3.20 2.09
C HIS A 79 -1.64 -1.71 1.84
N PHE A 80 -1.50 -1.28 0.58
CA PHE A 80 -1.71 0.14 0.26
C PHE A 80 -3.18 0.52 0.31
N SER A 81 -4.08 -0.40 -0.02
CA SER A 81 -5.52 -0.16 0.10
C SER A 81 -5.91 0.08 1.56
N LYS A 82 -5.35 -0.71 2.47
CA LYS A 82 -5.62 -0.54 3.89
C LYS A 82 -5.05 0.76 4.42
N LYS A 83 -3.88 1.17 3.94
CA LYS A 83 -3.31 2.46 4.31
C LYS A 83 -4.22 3.60 3.88
N LEU A 84 -4.75 3.53 2.66
CA LEU A 84 -5.68 4.55 2.18
C LEU A 84 -6.95 4.60 3.02
N GLU A 85 -7.48 3.44 3.36
CA GLU A 85 -8.67 3.37 4.20
C GLU A 85 -8.43 4.03 5.55
N ALA A 86 -7.25 3.81 6.13
CA ALA A 86 -6.90 4.41 7.41
C ALA A 86 -6.82 5.94 7.35
N THR A 87 -6.50 6.51 6.18
CA THR A 87 -6.42 7.97 6.07
C THR A 87 -7.79 8.64 6.10
N LYS A 88 -8.86 7.86 5.90
CA LYS A 88 -10.22 8.40 5.93
C LYS A 88 -10.75 8.61 7.35
N GLY A 89 -9.94 8.22 8.34
CA GLY A 89 -10.32 8.39 9.73
C GLY A 89 -11.27 7.31 10.22
N PRO A 90 -11.76 7.43 11.45
CA PRO A 90 -12.64 6.41 12.00
C PRO A 90 -14.00 6.41 11.31
N LYS A 91 -14.59 5.24 11.24
CA LYS A 91 -15.94 5.11 10.70
C LYS A 91 -16.77 4.25 11.61
N VAL A 92 -18.05 4.58 11.71
CA VAL A 92 -18.97 3.80 12.52
C VAL A 92 -19.35 2.55 11.75
N VAL A 93 -19.04 1.38 12.32
CA VAL A 93 -19.34 0.11 11.68
C VAL A 93 -20.65 -0.47 12.18
N LYS A 94 -21.00 -0.14 13.42
CA LYS A 94 -22.23 -0.66 14.01
C LYS A 94 -22.66 0.25 15.16
N THR A 95 -23.96 0.50 15.23
CA THR A 95 -24.54 1.31 16.30
C THR A 95 -25.58 0.48 17.08
N PHE A 96 -25.55 0.58 18.40
CA PHE A 96 -26.47 -0.14 19.27
C PHE A 96 -27.38 0.85 19.97
N LYS A 97 -28.61 0.42 20.20
CA LYS A 97 -29.56 1.21 20.98
C LYS A 97 -29.74 0.62 22.37
#